data_7f2559caf9a5be91bb4cd63cb7da4197
#
_entry.id   7f2559caf9a5be91bb4cd63cb7da4197
#
_cell.length_a   1.000
_cell.length_b   1.000
_cell.length_c   1.000
_cell.angle_alpha   90.00
_cell.angle_beta   90.00
_cell.angle_gamma   90.00
#
_symmetry.space_group_name_H-M   'P 1'
#
loop_
_entity.id
_entity.type
_entity.pdbx_description
1 polymer ?
#
loop_
_entity_poly.entity_id
_entity_poly.type
_entity_poly.pdbx_seq_one_letter_code
_entity_poly.pdbx_strand_id
1 'polypeptide(L)'
;MLAGNTAGLTLSSTLLAGVNEGGTILAVEAEHRLINGGVSFDNTQSEELGRQQGQIRAVINSPTGLGETISMFGLARPTIKGMKGTGADVPIRAGGVAISLPIGNDGLTTGISYMESMTRPGGDAIDLGLEANMKSATATVSYPLVYKRDKAVFFRGTLGWTDEIQQTNIGGEDQDLSHDRITALRFGVSLNRCLTGCLGIDLQFSRGIDIASRSLGDVGEGTPLSRSSGKNNFSHFKLDTTYAVALDKNLEFNINTGGQLSLDDLLNSEQSGITGPDKLSGFTSGSISGDESWCFRGQLNYKKKL
;
A
#
# COMPACT_ATOMS: atom_id res chain seq x y z
N MET A 1 25.39 -8.79 5.08
CA MET A 1 23.92 -9.03 4.91
C MET A 1 23.18 -7.86 4.28
N LEU A 2 23.59 -6.61 4.49
CA LEU A 2 22.93 -5.44 3.89
C LEU A 2 23.17 -5.32 2.38
N ALA A 3 24.31 -5.77 1.87
CA ALA A 3 24.63 -5.72 0.43
C ALA A 3 23.60 -6.49 -0.44
N GLY A 4 23.02 -7.57 0.07
CA GLY A 4 21.96 -8.32 -0.61
C GLY A 4 20.62 -7.61 -0.70
N ASN A 5 20.45 -6.48 -0.01
CA ASN A 5 19.23 -5.66 -0.04
C ASN A 5 19.33 -4.51 -1.05
N THR A 6 20.45 -4.38 -1.75
CA THR A 6 20.58 -3.39 -2.82
C THR A 6 19.60 -3.70 -3.94
N ALA A 7 18.90 -2.68 -4.39
CA ALA A 7 17.85 -2.83 -5.40
C ALA A 7 18.36 -3.48 -6.69
N GLY A 8 17.69 -4.53 -7.12
CA GLY A 8 18.03 -5.27 -8.34
C GLY A 8 19.27 -6.15 -8.25
N LEU A 9 19.94 -6.25 -7.09
CA LEU A 9 21.15 -7.03 -6.90
C LEU A 9 20.82 -8.41 -6.32
N THR A 10 21.24 -9.45 -7.02
CA THR A 10 21.23 -10.83 -6.52
C THR A 10 22.65 -11.26 -6.24
N LEU A 11 22.93 -11.68 -5.00
CA LEU A 11 24.25 -12.14 -4.58
C LEU A 11 24.22 -13.66 -4.33
N SER A 12 25.16 -14.38 -4.95
CA SER A 12 25.48 -15.75 -4.58
C SER A 12 26.91 -15.80 -4.02
N SER A 13 27.13 -16.64 -3.02
CA SER A 13 28.45 -16.76 -2.39
C SER A 13 28.85 -18.24 -2.28
N THR A 14 30.09 -18.52 -2.63
CA THR A 14 30.69 -19.86 -2.56
C THR A 14 32.01 -19.78 -1.84
N LEU A 15 32.26 -20.73 -0.93
CA LEU A 15 33.52 -20.90 -0.28
C LEU A 15 34.41 -21.84 -1.13
N LEU A 16 35.60 -21.37 -1.52
CA LEU A 16 36.59 -22.11 -2.26
C LEU A 16 37.82 -22.35 -1.37
N ALA A 17 38.57 -23.40 -1.66
CA ALA A 17 39.87 -23.64 -1.01
C ALA A 17 40.83 -22.50 -1.35
N GLY A 18 41.49 -21.96 -0.34
CA GLY A 18 42.53 -20.93 -0.52
C GLY A 18 43.84 -21.51 -1.06
N VAL A 19 44.71 -20.61 -1.53
CA VAL A 19 46.04 -20.98 -2.05
C VAL A 19 46.96 -21.46 -0.93
N ASN A 20 46.77 -20.96 0.29
CA ASN A 20 47.57 -21.35 1.46
C ASN A 20 46.87 -22.43 2.26
N GLU A 21 47.62 -23.30 2.93
CA GLU A 21 47.12 -24.36 3.79
C GLU A 21 46.20 -23.77 4.90
N GLY A 22 44.93 -24.21 4.98
CA GLY A 22 43.90 -23.66 5.88
C GLY A 22 43.27 -22.36 5.41
N GLY A 23 43.66 -21.79 4.27
CA GLY A 23 43.06 -20.59 3.70
C GLY A 23 41.70 -20.89 3.02
N THR A 24 40.78 -19.92 3.09
CA THR A 24 39.49 -20.00 2.41
C THR A 24 39.27 -18.72 1.63
N ILE A 25 38.76 -18.87 0.39
CA ILE A 25 38.36 -17.73 -0.47
C ILE A 25 36.86 -17.69 -0.50
N LEU A 26 36.30 -16.54 -0.14
CA LEU A 26 34.89 -16.26 -0.37
C LEU A 26 34.70 -15.66 -1.78
N ALA A 27 34.23 -16.47 -2.73
CA ALA A 27 33.82 -15.99 -4.04
C ALA A 27 32.40 -15.45 -3.97
N VAL A 28 32.20 -14.20 -4.37
CA VAL A 28 30.89 -13.56 -4.43
C VAL A 28 30.57 -13.24 -5.88
N GLU A 29 29.49 -13.78 -6.39
CA GLU A 29 28.94 -13.48 -7.70
C GLU A 29 27.75 -12.53 -7.53
N ALA A 30 27.72 -11.47 -8.32
CA ALA A 30 26.68 -10.44 -8.25
C ALA A 30 26.01 -10.31 -9.63
N GLU A 31 24.71 -10.52 -9.67
CA GLU A 31 23.87 -10.25 -10.84
C GLU A 31 23.01 -9.01 -10.56
N HIS A 32 23.08 -8.00 -11.42
CA HIS A 32 22.28 -6.79 -11.31
C HIS A 32 21.26 -6.71 -12.43
N ARG A 33 19.98 -6.53 -12.04
CA ARG A 33 18.87 -6.32 -12.97
C ARG A 33 18.41 -4.88 -12.88
N LEU A 34 18.76 -4.09 -13.91
CA LEU A 34 18.43 -2.67 -13.97
C LEU A 34 16.91 -2.44 -14.02
N ILE A 35 16.16 -3.24 -14.78
CA ILE A 35 14.72 -3.06 -14.98
C ILE A 35 13.98 -4.34 -14.64
N ASN A 36 12.94 -4.20 -13.82
CA ASN A 36 11.95 -5.24 -13.55
C ASN A 36 10.57 -4.66 -13.83
N GLY A 37 9.64 -5.50 -14.30
CA GLY A 37 8.28 -5.06 -14.55
C GLY A 37 7.32 -6.22 -14.70
N GLY A 38 6.05 -5.90 -14.69
CA GLY A 38 4.99 -6.88 -14.85
C GLY A 38 3.66 -6.24 -15.20
N VAL A 39 2.80 -7.05 -15.77
CA VAL A 39 1.41 -6.73 -16.06
C VAL A 39 0.56 -7.77 -15.35
N SER A 40 -0.50 -7.34 -14.68
CA SER A 40 -1.47 -8.22 -14.04
C SER A 40 -2.89 -7.83 -14.39
N PHE A 41 -3.76 -8.82 -14.41
CA PHE A 41 -5.20 -8.63 -14.57
C PHE A 41 -5.89 -9.44 -13.49
N ASP A 42 -6.89 -8.82 -12.84
CA ASP A 42 -7.73 -9.47 -11.85
C ASP A 42 -9.20 -9.06 -12.02
N ASN A 43 -10.09 -9.73 -11.29
CA ASN A 43 -11.53 -9.49 -11.27
C ASN A 43 -12.08 -9.35 -9.85
N THR A 44 -11.27 -8.83 -8.94
CA THR A 44 -11.58 -8.76 -7.50
C THR A 44 -12.23 -7.45 -7.08
N GLN A 45 -12.40 -6.51 -7.99
CA GLN A 45 -13.05 -5.23 -7.72
C GLN A 45 -14.57 -5.35 -7.52
N SER A 46 -15.17 -4.30 -6.97
CA SER A 46 -16.61 -4.20 -6.84
C SER A 46 -17.30 -4.13 -8.20
N GLU A 47 -18.60 -4.46 -8.24
CA GLU A 47 -19.40 -4.39 -9.46
C GLU A 47 -19.51 -2.96 -9.96
N GLU A 48 -19.68 -2.01 -9.04
CA GLU A 48 -19.78 -0.58 -9.32
C GLU A 48 -18.49 0.00 -9.92
N LEU A 49 -17.32 -0.49 -9.51
CA LEU A 49 -16.02 -0.11 -10.09
C LEU A 49 -15.67 -0.94 -11.33
N GLY A 50 -16.53 -1.94 -11.65
CA GLY A 50 -16.27 -2.90 -12.70
C GLY A 50 -15.20 -3.91 -12.29
N ARG A 51 -15.61 -5.16 -12.13
CA ARG A 51 -14.83 -6.27 -11.55
C ARG A 51 -13.44 -6.47 -12.13
N GLN A 52 -13.24 -6.09 -13.39
CA GLN A 52 -11.98 -6.31 -14.11
C GLN A 52 -11.04 -5.13 -13.96
N GLN A 53 -9.79 -5.40 -13.62
CA GLN A 53 -8.74 -4.43 -13.43
C GLN A 53 -7.46 -4.89 -14.11
N GLY A 54 -6.80 -3.98 -14.83
CA GLY A 54 -5.45 -4.17 -15.34
C GLY A 54 -4.46 -3.30 -14.59
N GLN A 55 -3.31 -3.84 -14.27
CA GLN A 55 -2.21 -3.12 -13.65
C GLN A 55 -0.91 -3.35 -14.42
N ILE A 56 -0.15 -2.29 -14.63
CA ILE A 56 1.24 -2.32 -15.09
C ILE A 56 2.13 -1.79 -13.99
N ARG A 57 3.28 -2.42 -13.80
CA ARG A 57 4.30 -1.99 -12.84
C ARG A 57 5.68 -2.05 -13.48
N ALA A 58 6.50 -1.04 -13.23
CA ALA A 58 7.89 -0.99 -13.64
C ALA A 58 8.76 -0.52 -12.47
N VAL A 59 9.95 -1.11 -12.34
CA VAL A 59 10.93 -0.76 -11.32
C VAL A 59 12.28 -0.65 -12.00
N ILE A 60 12.95 0.50 -11.82
CA ILE A 60 14.32 0.75 -12.27
C ILE A 60 15.21 0.73 -11.03
N ASN A 61 16.18 -0.15 -11.02
CA ASN A 61 17.06 -0.39 -9.89
C ASN A 61 18.42 0.22 -10.12
N SER A 62 18.84 1.10 -9.22
CA SER A 62 20.17 1.70 -9.19
C SER A 62 20.65 2.28 -10.54
N PRO A 63 19.84 3.11 -11.23
CA PRO A 63 20.25 3.69 -12.51
C PRO A 63 21.48 4.58 -12.41
N THR A 64 21.75 5.21 -11.27
CA THR A 64 22.93 6.05 -11.05
C THR A 64 24.05 5.33 -10.29
N GLY A 65 23.82 4.10 -9.82
CA GLY A 65 24.79 3.33 -9.03
C GLY A 65 24.78 3.62 -7.53
N LEU A 66 23.82 4.43 -7.04
CA LEU A 66 23.70 4.77 -5.61
C LEU A 66 22.82 3.79 -4.82
N GLY A 67 22.31 2.74 -5.47
CA GLY A 67 21.40 1.77 -4.86
C GLY A 67 19.94 2.24 -4.80
N GLU A 68 19.61 3.31 -5.48
CA GLU A 68 18.27 3.89 -5.55
C GLU A 68 17.28 3.01 -6.32
N THR A 69 16.01 3.16 -6.03
CA THR A 69 14.93 2.48 -6.75
C THR A 69 13.92 3.51 -7.23
N ILE A 70 13.58 3.47 -8.51
CA ILE A 70 12.48 4.23 -9.09
C ILE A 70 11.39 3.23 -9.44
N SER A 71 10.22 3.33 -8.82
CA SER A 71 9.07 2.49 -9.10
C SER A 71 7.92 3.30 -9.66
N MET A 72 7.25 2.74 -10.64
CA MET A 72 6.08 3.33 -11.30
C MET A 72 4.99 2.27 -11.42
N PHE A 73 3.75 2.69 -11.28
CA PHE A 73 2.60 1.83 -11.57
C PHE A 73 1.51 2.63 -12.27
N GLY A 74 0.72 1.90 -13.04
CA GLY A 74 -0.52 2.38 -13.62
C GLY A 74 -1.58 1.30 -13.46
N LEU A 75 -2.78 1.70 -13.10
CA LEU A 75 -3.93 0.84 -12.87
C LEU A 75 -5.13 1.45 -13.59
N ALA A 76 -5.85 0.64 -14.33
CA ALA A 76 -7.09 1.05 -14.95
C ALA A 76 -7.99 -0.17 -15.21
N ARG A 77 -9.28 0.09 -15.32
CA ARG A 77 -10.18 -0.89 -15.92
C ARG A 77 -9.95 -0.93 -17.43
N PRO A 78 -9.59 -2.07 -18.02
CA PRO A 78 -9.45 -2.16 -19.47
C PRO A 78 -10.82 -2.01 -20.14
N THR A 79 -10.91 -1.11 -21.12
CA THR A 79 -12.09 -0.98 -21.98
C THR A 79 -11.96 -1.97 -23.13
N ILE A 80 -12.66 -3.10 -23.07
CA ILE A 80 -12.68 -4.07 -24.17
C ILE A 80 -13.92 -3.80 -25.01
N LYS A 81 -13.71 -3.41 -26.27
CA LYS A 81 -14.78 -3.13 -27.23
C LYS A 81 -15.66 -4.36 -27.40
N GLY A 82 -16.95 -4.23 -27.10
CA GLY A 82 -17.93 -5.32 -27.23
C GLY A 82 -18.35 -6.02 -25.93
N MET A 83 -17.75 -5.73 -24.78
CA MET A 83 -18.27 -6.18 -23.48
C MET A 83 -19.46 -5.32 -23.04
N LYS A 84 -20.61 -5.96 -22.78
CA LYS A 84 -21.76 -5.28 -22.18
C LYS A 84 -21.36 -4.69 -20.82
N GLY A 85 -21.69 -3.41 -20.60
CA GLY A 85 -21.35 -2.69 -19.37
C GLY A 85 -20.02 -1.91 -19.42
N THR A 86 -19.32 -1.90 -20.55
CA THR A 86 -18.19 -1.00 -20.80
C THR A 86 -18.71 0.33 -21.37
N GLY A 87 -19.33 1.14 -20.53
CA GLY A 87 -19.55 2.56 -20.90
C GLY A 87 -18.23 3.24 -21.20
N ALA A 88 -18.24 4.33 -21.97
CA ALA A 88 -17.06 5.04 -22.45
C ALA A 88 -16.14 5.55 -21.34
N ASP A 89 -16.57 5.53 -20.09
CA ASP A 89 -15.85 6.06 -18.94
C ASP A 89 -15.15 4.94 -18.17
N VAL A 90 -13.85 5.10 -17.96
CA VAL A 90 -13.03 4.20 -17.15
C VAL A 90 -13.38 4.44 -15.68
N PRO A 91 -14.05 3.49 -14.98
CA PRO A 91 -14.59 3.71 -13.63
C PRO A 91 -13.51 3.80 -12.56
N ILE A 92 -12.31 3.34 -12.84
CA ILE A 92 -11.14 3.50 -11.97
C ILE A 92 -9.88 3.65 -12.79
N ARG A 93 -9.07 4.63 -12.44
CA ARG A 93 -7.70 4.80 -12.92
C ARG A 93 -6.82 5.32 -11.79
N ALA A 94 -5.63 4.81 -11.69
CA ALA A 94 -4.64 5.31 -10.76
C ALA A 94 -3.25 5.19 -11.37
N GLY A 95 -2.36 6.07 -10.97
CA GLY A 95 -0.96 6.02 -11.36
C GLY A 95 -0.09 6.67 -10.31
N GLY A 96 1.14 6.22 -10.22
CA GLY A 96 2.06 6.78 -9.24
C GLY A 96 3.51 6.46 -9.54
N VAL A 97 4.37 7.24 -8.91
CA VAL A 97 5.82 7.12 -8.95
C VAL A 97 6.36 7.20 -7.53
N ALA A 98 7.38 6.39 -7.25
CA ALA A 98 8.12 6.48 -6.00
C ALA A 98 9.62 6.34 -6.27
N ILE A 99 10.41 7.10 -5.51
CA ILE A 99 11.86 7.04 -5.52
C ILE A 99 12.29 6.71 -4.10
N SER A 100 13.14 5.71 -3.93
CA SER A 100 13.79 5.42 -2.66
C SER A 100 15.30 5.37 -2.82
N LEU A 101 16.01 5.82 -1.79
CA LEU A 101 17.46 5.92 -1.77
C LEU A 101 17.99 5.40 -0.43
N PRO A 102 18.92 4.43 -0.42
CA PRO A 102 19.65 4.06 0.77
C PRO A 102 20.65 5.18 1.15
N ILE A 103 20.75 5.46 2.44
CA ILE A 103 21.65 6.47 2.99
C ILE A 103 22.64 5.80 3.92
N GLY A 104 23.94 5.96 3.65
CA GLY A 104 24.99 5.31 4.43
C GLY A 104 25.07 3.80 4.22
N ASN A 105 25.60 3.08 5.21
CA ASN A 105 25.87 1.65 5.12
C ASN A 105 25.14 0.80 6.17
N ASP A 106 24.33 1.41 7.00
CA ASP A 106 23.62 0.80 8.13
C ASP A 106 22.15 0.47 7.84
N GLY A 107 21.71 0.70 6.59
CA GLY A 107 20.40 0.31 6.09
C GLY A 107 19.32 1.39 6.23
N LEU A 108 19.70 2.63 6.59
CA LEU A 108 18.79 3.76 6.50
C LEU A 108 18.33 3.95 5.05
N THR A 109 17.03 4.09 4.85
CA THR A 109 16.43 4.34 3.53
C THR A 109 15.48 5.51 3.63
N THR A 110 15.56 6.42 2.67
CA THR A 110 14.59 7.51 2.52
C THR A 110 13.86 7.36 1.18
N GLY A 111 12.66 7.91 1.09
CA GLY A 111 11.89 7.86 -0.15
C GLY A 111 10.85 8.95 -0.21
N ILE A 112 10.46 9.26 -1.44
CA ILE A 112 9.31 10.11 -1.77
C ILE A 112 8.42 9.37 -2.75
N SER A 113 7.12 9.59 -2.65
CA SER A 113 6.16 9.06 -3.62
C SER A 113 5.06 10.06 -3.91
N TYR A 114 4.50 9.94 -5.11
CA TYR A 114 3.33 10.68 -5.55
C TYR A 114 2.38 9.75 -6.29
N MET A 115 1.09 9.87 -6.02
CA MET A 115 0.04 9.07 -6.63
C MET A 115 -1.18 9.94 -6.91
N GLU A 116 -1.82 9.68 -8.05
CA GLU A 116 -3.15 10.18 -8.37
C GLU A 116 -4.08 9.02 -8.66
N SER A 117 -5.34 9.16 -8.25
CA SER A 117 -6.40 8.23 -8.61
C SER A 117 -7.70 8.96 -8.89
N MET A 118 -8.48 8.40 -9.79
CA MET A 118 -9.84 8.82 -10.09
C MET A 118 -10.75 7.61 -10.06
N THR A 119 -11.90 7.76 -9.43
CA THR A 119 -12.92 6.72 -9.31
C THR A 119 -14.27 7.29 -9.72
N ARG A 120 -14.97 6.59 -10.63
CA ARG A 120 -16.33 6.87 -11.07
C ARG A 120 -17.16 5.61 -10.90
N PRO A 121 -17.94 5.46 -9.83
CA PRO A 121 -18.79 4.31 -9.65
C PRO A 121 -19.83 4.21 -10.77
N GLY A 122 -20.03 2.99 -11.27
CA GLY A 122 -21.05 2.65 -12.26
C GLY A 122 -22.26 1.96 -11.61
N GLY A 123 -22.98 1.13 -12.38
CA GLY A 123 -24.15 0.41 -11.89
C GLY A 123 -25.29 1.37 -11.50
N ASP A 124 -25.90 1.14 -10.35
CA ASP A 124 -27.00 1.96 -9.83
C ASP A 124 -26.59 3.39 -9.44
N ALA A 125 -25.29 3.63 -9.27
CA ALA A 125 -24.76 4.95 -8.94
C ALA A 125 -24.44 5.80 -10.18
N ILE A 126 -24.60 5.29 -11.40
CA ILE A 126 -24.25 5.99 -12.65
C ILE A 126 -25.07 7.28 -12.83
N ASP A 127 -26.34 7.26 -12.45
CA ASP A 127 -27.24 8.40 -12.59
C ASP A 127 -26.93 9.53 -11.59
N LEU A 128 -26.15 9.23 -10.56
CA LEU A 128 -25.67 10.22 -9.60
C LEU A 128 -24.42 10.97 -10.09
N GLY A 129 -23.78 10.48 -11.16
CA GLY A 129 -22.57 11.09 -11.72
C GLY A 129 -21.44 11.28 -10.71
N LEU A 130 -21.30 10.34 -9.78
CA LEU A 130 -20.29 10.45 -8.71
C LEU A 130 -18.89 10.29 -9.26
N GLU A 131 -17.98 11.18 -8.85
CA GLU A 131 -16.55 11.12 -9.11
C GLU A 131 -15.75 11.43 -7.86
N ALA A 132 -14.71 10.64 -7.59
CA ALA A 132 -13.73 10.93 -6.55
C ALA A 132 -12.33 11.05 -7.18
N ASN A 133 -11.68 12.18 -6.93
CA ASN A 133 -10.31 12.47 -7.35
C ASN A 133 -9.42 12.58 -6.12
N MET A 134 -8.37 11.78 -6.05
CA MET A 134 -7.43 11.78 -4.95
C MET A 134 -6.00 12.00 -5.47
N LYS A 135 -5.27 12.88 -4.79
CA LYS A 135 -3.83 13.08 -4.93
C LYS A 135 -3.15 12.80 -3.61
N SER A 136 -2.04 12.10 -3.63
CA SER A 136 -1.28 11.80 -2.41
C SER A 136 0.21 11.93 -2.66
N ALA A 137 0.89 12.57 -1.72
CA ALA A 137 2.35 12.66 -1.70
C ALA A 137 2.86 12.18 -0.35
N THR A 138 3.95 11.40 -0.34
CA THR A 138 4.58 10.95 0.91
C THR A 138 6.08 11.13 0.89
N ALA A 139 6.64 11.45 2.07
CA ALA A 139 8.07 11.34 2.35
C ALA A 139 8.25 10.31 3.48
N THR A 140 9.13 9.34 3.28
CA THR A 140 9.31 8.22 4.21
C THR A 140 10.77 8.06 4.58
N VAL A 141 11.03 7.73 5.83
CA VAL A 141 12.32 7.29 6.35
C VAL A 141 12.12 5.92 7.00
N SER A 142 12.98 4.95 6.69
CA SER A 142 12.94 3.61 7.27
C SER A 142 14.33 3.22 7.77
N TYR A 143 14.39 2.65 8.98
CA TYR A 143 15.63 2.23 9.59
C TYR A 143 15.51 0.82 10.20
N PRO A 144 16.42 -0.12 9.90
CA PRO A 144 16.43 -1.45 10.49
C PRO A 144 17.00 -1.41 11.92
N LEU A 145 16.11 -1.50 12.92
CA LEU A 145 16.52 -1.59 14.33
C LEU A 145 17.19 -2.93 14.66
N VAL A 146 16.70 -4.00 14.02
CA VAL A 146 17.29 -5.36 14.09
C VAL A 146 17.20 -5.98 12.71
N TYR A 147 18.30 -6.51 12.24
CA TYR A 147 18.34 -7.23 10.97
C TYR A 147 19.17 -8.51 11.10
N LYS A 148 18.48 -9.65 11.30
CA LYS A 148 19.06 -10.98 11.45
C LYS A 148 18.43 -11.94 10.44
N ARG A 149 18.97 -13.15 10.32
CA ARG A 149 18.47 -14.16 9.38
C ARG A 149 17.01 -14.58 9.65
N ASP A 150 16.64 -14.66 10.93
CA ASP A 150 15.33 -15.15 11.40
C ASP A 150 14.41 -14.04 11.92
N LYS A 151 14.94 -12.81 12.07
CA LYS A 151 14.22 -11.68 12.66
C LYS A 151 14.64 -10.35 12.05
N ALA A 152 13.68 -9.57 11.60
CA ALA A 152 13.89 -8.18 11.19
C ALA A 152 12.91 -7.27 11.92
N VAL A 153 13.39 -6.15 12.43
CA VAL A 153 12.58 -5.08 13.04
C VAL A 153 12.95 -3.77 12.36
N PHE A 154 11.94 -3.09 11.81
CA PHE A 154 12.13 -1.79 11.16
C PHE A 154 11.32 -0.73 11.89
N PHE A 155 11.90 0.44 12.01
CA PHE A 155 11.20 1.67 12.32
C PHE A 155 10.91 2.42 11.02
N ARG A 156 9.72 3.04 10.93
CA ARG A 156 9.32 3.86 9.80
C ARG A 156 8.72 5.17 10.28
N GLY A 157 9.17 6.28 9.73
CA GLY A 157 8.56 7.60 9.85
C GLY A 157 8.04 8.03 8.48
N THR A 158 6.81 8.54 8.41
CA THR A 158 6.19 9.00 7.17
C THR A 158 5.50 10.35 7.40
N LEU A 159 5.78 11.31 6.52
CA LEU A 159 4.97 12.51 6.34
C LEU A 159 4.14 12.29 5.08
N GLY A 160 2.81 12.27 5.23
CA GLY A 160 1.87 12.08 4.14
C GLY A 160 0.98 13.29 3.97
N TRP A 161 0.72 13.66 2.72
CA TRP A 161 -0.28 14.63 2.32
C TRP A 161 -1.27 13.97 1.36
N THR A 162 -2.55 14.19 1.57
CA THR A 162 -3.65 13.67 0.74
C THR A 162 -4.64 14.79 0.49
N ASP A 163 -5.08 14.92 -0.75
CA ASP A 163 -6.12 15.85 -1.21
C ASP A 163 -7.16 15.03 -1.98
N GLU A 164 -8.39 14.97 -1.48
CA GLU A 164 -9.49 14.19 -2.03
C GLU A 164 -10.70 15.10 -2.26
N ILE A 165 -11.18 15.15 -3.49
CA ILE A 165 -12.39 15.86 -3.89
C ILE A 165 -13.39 14.84 -4.40
N GLN A 166 -14.59 14.86 -3.83
CA GLN A 166 -15.74 14.09 -4.30
C GLN A 166 -16.73 15.04 -4.97
N GLN A 167 -17.15 14.69 -6.16
CA GLN A 167 -18.03 15.49 -7.01
C GLN A 167 -19.23 14.66 -7.47
N THR A 168 -20.29 15.34 -7.87
CA THR A 168 -21.43 14.77 -8.57
C THR A 168 -21.72 15.58 -9.81
N ASN A 169 -22.18 14.93 -10.86
CA ASN A 169 -22.65 15.60 -12.09
C ASN A 169 -24.16 15.41 -12.21
N ILE A 170 -24.93 16.40 -11.79
CA ILE A 170 -26.38 16.41 -11.88
C ILE A 170 -26.81 17.47 -12.88
N GLY A 171 -27.50 17.03 -13.96
CA GLY A 171 -27.99 17.94 -15.00
C GLY A 171 -26.89 18.54 -15.88
N GLY A 172 -25.67 17.98 -15.89
CA GLY A 172 -24.54 18.44 -16.70
C GLY A 172 -23.65 19.49 -16.03
N GLU A 173 -23.91 19.78 -14.75
CA GLU A 173 -23.06 20.65 -13.92
C GLU A 173 -22.34 19.83 -12.84
N ASP A 174 -21.02 20.00 -12.75
CA ASP A 174 -20.22 19.37 -11.70
C ASP A 174 -20.36 20.17 -10.41
N GLN A 175 -20.74 19.47 -9.31
CA GLN A 175 -20.88 20.03 -7.98
C GLN A 175 -19.97 19.28 -7.01
N ASP A 176 -19.15 20.01 -6.27
CA ASP A 176 -18.30 19.44 -5.22
C ASP A 176 -19.18 19.01 -4.03
N LEU A 177 -19.17 17.72 -3.72
CA LEU A 177 -19.86 17.15 -2.57
C LEU A 177 -19.02 17.24 -1.30
N SER A 178 -17.73 16.99 -1.42
CA SER A 178 -16.79 17.11 -0.30
C SER A 178 -15.37 17.33 -0.78
N HIS A 179 -14.57 18.00 0.05
CA HIS A 179 -13.16 18.20 -0.18
C HIS A 179 -12.38 18.02 1.12
N ASP A 180 -11.66 16.93 1.22
CA ASP A 180 -10.75 16.63 2.32
C ASP A 180 -9.32 16.92 1.92
N ARG A 181 -8.57 17.59 2.80
CA ARG A 181 -7.13 17.74 2.67
C ARG A 181 -6.47 17.47 4.02
N ILE A 182 -5.59 16.49 4.05
CA ILE A 182 -4.99 15.97 5.26
C ILE A 182 -3.48 15.93 5.10
N THR A 183 -2.79 16.42 6.11
CA THR A 183 -1.36 16.14 6.31
C THR A 183 -1.20 15.36 7.61
N ALA A 184 -0.48 14.25 7.58
CA ALA A 184 -0.31 13.41 8.75
C ALA A 184 1.14 12.94 8.92
N LEU A 185 1.60 12.94 10.17
CA LEU A 185 2.81 12.24 10.60
C LEU A 185 2.43 10.84 11.06
N ARG A 186 3.15 9.83 10.54
CA ARG A 186 2.94 8.44 10.91
C ARG A 186 4.25 7.81 11.37
N PHE A 187 4.20 7.10 12.48
CA PHE A 187 5.33 6.36 13.04
C PHE A 187 4.94 4.89 13.14
N GLY A 188 5.74 4.04 12.53
CA GLY A 188 5.49 2.60 12.48
C GLY A 188 6.67 1.78 12.97
N VAL A 189 6.35 0.62 13.55
CA VAL A 189 7.32 -0.43 13.85
C VAL A 189 6.81 -1.73 13.25
N SER A 190 7.62 -2.33 12.38
CA SER A 190 7.32 -3.64 11.82
C SER A 190 8.28 -4.71 12.35
N LEU A 191 7.74 -5.86 12.71
CA LEU A 191 8.47 -7.05 13.10
C LEU A 191 8.18 -8.17 12.10
N ASN A 192 9.21 -8.76 11.54
CA ASN A 192 9.12 -10.01 10.79
C ASN A 192 10.01 -11.06 11.48
N ARG A 193 9.44 -12.21 11.81
CA ARG A 193 10.16 -13.32 12.43
C ARG A 193 9.72 -14.65 11.84
N CYS A 194 10.68 -15.40 11.32
CA CYS A 194 10.44 -16.74 10.79
C CYS A 194 11.25 -17.77 11.59
N LEU A 195 10.55 -18.77 12.18
CA LEU A 195 11.09 -19.95 12.82
C LEU A 195 10.45 -21.20 12.19
N THR A 196 9.54 -21.88 12.89
CA THR A 196 8.69 -22.94 12.33
C THR A 196 7.56 -22.36 11.47
N GLY A 197 7.15 -21.13 11.74
CA GLY A 197 6.22 -20.31 10.97
C GLY A 197 6.75 -18.89 10.87
N CYS A 198 6.16 -18.09 9.97
CA CYS A 198 6.50 -16.68 9.78
C CYS A 198 5.44 -15.79 10.42
N LEU A 199 5.86 -14.93 11.33
CA LEU A 199 5.05 -13.92 11.99
C LEU A 199 5.45 -12.54 11.47
N GLY A 200 4.48 -11.78 10.98
CA GLY A 200 4.58 -10.37 10.67
C GLY A 200 3.69 -9.56 11.62
N ILE A 201 4.20 -8.48 12.17
CA ILE A 201 3.43 -7.49 12.94
C ILE A 201 3.80 -6.11 12.43
N ASP A 202 2.82 -5.27 12.15
CA ASP A 202 3.00 -3.87 11.82
C ASP A 202 2.11 -3.03 12.73
N LEU A 203 2.73 -2.18 13.54
CA LEU A 203 2.05 -1.23 14.43
C LEU A 203 2.35 0.18 13.96
N GLN A 204 1.33 0.97 13.73
CA GLN A 204 1.44 2.36 13.29
C GLN A 204 0.63 3.29 14.19
N PHE A 205 1.23 4.40 14.57
CA PHE A 205 0.57 5.57 15.14
C PHE A 205 0.50 6.66 14.08
N SER A 206 -0.65 7.30 13.93
CA SER A 206 -0.88 8.41 12.99
C SER A 206 -1.39 9.63 13.73
N ARG A 207 -0.86 10.79 13.37
CA ARG A 207 -1.28 12.10 13.88
C ARG A 207 -1.48 13.06 12.73
N GLY A 208 -2.69 13.55 12.55
CA GLY A 208 -3.00 14.66 11.66
C GLY A 208 -2.38 15.96 12.17
N ILE A 209 -1.90 16.80 11.27
CA ILE A 209 -1.30 18.11 11.57
C ILE A 209 -1.89 19.21 10.69
N ASP A 210 -1.98 20.43 11.22
CA ASP A 210 -2.58 21.59 10.54
C ASP A 210 -1.62 22.29 9.57
N ILE A 211 -0.88 21.49 8.78
CA ILE A 211 0.02 22.02 7.74
C ILE A 211 -0.53 21.60 6.38
N ALA A 212 -0.93 22.55 5.53
CA ALA A 212 -1.53 22.29 4.24
C ALA A 212 -2.74 21.33 4.30
N SER A 213 -3.52 21.36 5.38
CA SER A 213 -4.73 20.59 5.63
C SER A 213 -5.97 21.50 5.64
N ARG A 214 -7.16 20.92 5.54
CA ARG A 214 -8.44 21.63 5.71
C ARG A 214 -9.11 21.18 6.99
N SER A 215 -9.61 22.15 7.76
CA SER A 215 -10.38 21.96 8.98
C SER A 215 -11.85 22.39 8.78
N LEU A 216 -12.71 22.05 9.74
CA LEU A 216 -14.09 22.53 9.75
C LEU A 216 -14.18 24.06 9.75
N GLY A 217 -13.21 24.77 10.33
CA GLY A 217 -13.14 26.23 10.31
C GLY A 217 -12.88 26.82 8.92
N ASP A 218 -12.28 26.06 8.02
CA ASP A 218 -11.94 26.50 6.66
C ASP A 218 -13.10 26.29 5.68
N VAL A 219 -14.16 25.61 6.08
CA VAL A 219 -15.29 25.26 5.21
C VAL A 219 -16.08 26.52 4.82
N GLY A 220 -16.36 27.42 5.76
CA GLY A 220 -17.16 28.63 5.48
C GLY A 220 -18.45 28.34 4.70
N GLU A 221 -18.63 29.07 3.58
CA GLU A 221 -19.68 28.80 2.59
C GLU A 221 -19.20 27.88 1.45
N GLY A 222 -18.00 27.30 1.57
CA GLY A 222 -17.40 26.45 0.54
C GLY A 222 -17.77 24.97 0.66
N THR A 223 -17.08 24.14 -0.13
CA THR A 223 -17.29 22.68 -0.17
C THR A 223 -17.06 22.05 1.21
N PRO A 224 -18.00 21.25 1.74
CA PRO A 224 -17.88 20.62 3.06
C PRO A 224 -16.77 19.56 3.10
N LEU A 225 -16.38 19.15 4.31
CA LEU A 225 -15.59 17.95 4.52
C LEU A 225 -16.44 16.69 4.27
N SER A 226 -15.81 15.56 3.98
CA SER A 226 -16.48 14.26 3.76
C SER A 226 -17.34 13.82 4.95
N ARG A 227 -16.98 14.29 6.16
CA ARG A 227 -17.73 14.07 7.41
C ARG A 227 -17.72 15.33 8.26
N SER A 228 -18.92 15.72 8.72
CA SER A 228 -19.11 16.92 9.51
C SER A 228 -18.46 16.86 10.91
N SER A 229 -18.23 15.66 11.46
CA SER A 229 -17.51 15.44 12.73
C SER A 229 -16.03 15.17 12.52
N GLY A 230 -15.59 14.92 11.28
CA GLY A 230 -14.21 14.52 10.98
C GLY A 230 -13.20 15.64 11.27
N LYS A 231 -12.08 15.27 11.85
CA LYS A 231 -10.99 16.17 12.21
C LYS A 231 -9.77 15.93 11.33
N ASN A 232 -9.11 17.01 10.91
CA ASN A 232 -7.82 16.94 10.24
C ASN A 232 -6.64 16.73 11.21
N ASN A 233 -6.81 17.05 12.50
CA ASN A 233 -5.81 16.90 13.57
C ASN A 233 -6.05 15.65 14.43
N PHE A 234 -6.49 14.58 13.82
CA PHE A 234 -6.81 13.29 14.43
C PHE A 234 -5.60 12.57 15.02
N SER A 235 -5.88 11.54 15.83
CA SER A 235 -4.91 10.53 16.27
C SER A 235 -5.54 9.14 16.20
N HIS A 236 -4.82 8.17 15.63
CA HIS A 236 -5.25 6.78 15.66
C HIS A 236 -4.06 5.81 15.67
N PHE A 237 -4.32 4.59 16.13
CA PHE A 237 -3.41 3.46 16.06
C PHE A 237 -3.96 2.43 15.06
N LYS A 238 -3.06 1.81 14.31
CA LYS A 238 -3.36 0.70 13.43
C LYS A 238 -2.42 -0.45 13.72
N LEU A 239 -2.98 -1.67 13.82
CA LEU A 239 -2.25 -2.91 14.01
C LEU A 239 -2.64 -3.88 12.90
N ASP A 240 -1.65 -4.41 12.19
CA ASP A 240 -1.82 -5.51 11.26
C ASP A 240 -0.88 -6.66 11.67
N THR A 241 -1.41 -7.88 11.71
CA THR A 241 -0.64 -9.08 12.07
C THR A 241 -0.92 -10.19 11.07
N THR A 242 0.12 -10.84 10.62
CA THR A 242 0.06 -12.02 9.75
C THR A 242 0.83 -13.16 10.37
N TYR A 243 0.30 -14.37 10.31
CA TYR A 243 1.01 -15.57 10.70
C TYR A 243 0.78 -16.66 9.66
N ALA A 244 1.86 -17.27 9.19
CA ALA A 244 1.81 -18.36 8.21
C ALA A 244 2.68 -19.52 8.70
N VAL A 245 2.12 -20.73 8.70
CA VAL A 245 2.84 -21.94 9.09
C VAL A 245 2.48 -23.11 8.16
N ALA A 246 3.49 -23.83 7.68
CA ALA A 246 3.30 -25.10 7.01
C ALA A 246 3.04 -26.18 8.06
N LEU A 247 1.84 -26.76 8.05
CA LEU A 247 1.47 -27.88 8.92
C LEU A 247 1.97 -29.22 8.35
N ASP A 248 2.01 -29.31 7.01
CA ASP A 248 2.56 -30.44 6.27
C ASP A 248 3.05 -29.94 4.88
N LYS A 249 3.66 -30.82 4.08
CA LYS A 249 4.15 -30.54 2.71
C LYS A 249 3.10 -29.91 1.79
N ASN A 250 1.83 -30.23 2.04
CA ASN A 250 0.70 -29.80 1.23
C ASN A 250 -0.30 -28.92 1.99
N LEU A 251 -0.12 -28.71 3.28
CA LEU A 251 -1.08 -28.02 4.15
C LEU A 251 -0.43 -26.82 4.82
N GLU A 252 -1.01 -25.65 4.63
CA GLU A 252 -0.54 -24.38 5.18
C GLU A 252 -1.69 -23.70 5.92
N PHE A 253 -1.43 -23.20 7.11
CA PHE A 253 -2.37 -22.41 7.90
C PHE A 253 -1.90 -20.96 7.96
N ASN A 254 -2.82 -20.04 7.64
CA ASN A 254 -2.58 -18.60 7.64
C ASN A 254 -3.58 -17.90 8.54
N ILE A 255 -3.10 -16.94 9.31
CA ILE A 255 -3.91 -16.01 10.11
C ILE A 255 -3.58 -14.59 9.65
N ASN A 256 -4.62 -13.81 9.38
CA ASN A 256 -4.52 -12.37 9.18
C ASN A 256 -5.46 -11.70 10.17
N THR A 257 -4.95 -10.75 10.92
CA THR A 257 -5.77 -9.91 11.79
C THR A 257 -5.33 -8.47 11.66
N GLY A 258 -6.27 -7.55 11.70
CA GLY A 258 -5.99 -6.14 11.63
C GLY A 258 -7.03 -5.34 12.38
N GLY A 259 -6.64 -4.18 12.86
CA GLY A 259 -7.55 -3.29 13.58
C GLY A 259 -7.05 -1.86 13.60
N GLN A 260 -7.96 -0.96 13.80
CA GLN A 260 -7.74 0.46 14.00
C GLN A 260 -8.49 0.91 15.26
N LEU A 261 -7.80 1.68 16.07
CA LEU A 261 -8.37 2.37 17.24
C LEU A 261 -8.16 3.87 17.04
N SER A 262 -9.22 4.61 16.88
CA SER A 262 -9.18 6.06 16.77
C SER A 262 -9.49 6.74 18.09
N LEU A 263 -8.80 7.85 18.34
CA LEU A 263 -9.03 8.73 19.49
C LEU A 263 -9.88 9.95 19.10
N ASP A 264 -10.12 10.13 17.82
CA ASP A 264 -10.85 11.25 17.23
C ASP A 264 -11.77 10.76 16.10
N ASP A 265 -12.77 11.56 15.72
CA ASP A 265 -13.57 11.33 14.52
C ASP A 265 -12.70 11.56 13.27
N LEU A 266 -12.64 10.57 12.39
CA LEU A 266 -11.80 10.59 11.20
C LEU A 266 -12.56 11.09 9.97
N LEU A 267 -11.83 11.70 9.03
CA LEU A 267 -12.30 11.90 7.67
C LEU A 267 -12.30 10.56 6.90
N ASN A 268 -13.09 10.46 5.84
CA ASN A 268 -13.31 9.19 5.12
C ASN A 268 -12.01 8.51 4.66
N SER A 269 -11.03 9.28 4.21
CA SER A 269 -9.73 8.76 3.75
C SER A 269 -8.87 8.12 4.85
N GLU A 270 -9.13 8.41 6.13
CA GLU A 270 -8.42 7.83 7.28
C GLU A 270 -9.20 6.69 7.96
N GLN A 271 -10.43 6.42 7.53
CA GLN A 271 -11.22 5.30 8.04
C GLN A 271 -10.64 3.96 7.60
N SER A 272 -10.77 2.95 8.44
CA SER A 272 -10.33 1.59 8.15
C SER A 272 -11.47 0.75 7.57
N GLY A 273 -11.30 0.26 6.33
CA GLY A 273 -12.18 -0.74 5.73
C GLY A 273 -11.88 -2.14 6.25
N ILE A 274 -12.92 -2.95 6.53
CA ILE A 274 -12.80 -4.33 7.03
C ILE A 274 -13.20 -5.39 5.99
N THR A 275 -13.59 -4.98 4.79
CA THR A 275 -14.05 -5.87 3.71
C THR A 275 -13.03 -5.98 2.58
N GLY A 276 -13.06 -7.08 1.85
CA GLY A 276 -12.19 -7.36 0.72
C GLY A 276 -11.42 -8.68 0.81
N PRO A 277 -10.61 -9.02 -0.20
CA PRO A 277 -9.97 -10.32 -0.36
C PRO A 277 -9.11 -10.77 0.83
N ASP A 278 -8.42 -9.84 1.48
CA ASP A 278 -7.50 -10.12 2.58
C ASP A 278 -8.15 -10.01 3.97
N LYS A 279 -9.40 -9.57 4.04
CA LYS A 279 -10.17 -9.36 5.26
C LYS A 279 -11.47 -10.18 5.22
N LEU A 280 -12.62 -9.56 5.26
CA LEU A 280 -13.93 -10.22 5.06
C LEU A 280 -14.18 -10.43 3.56
N SER A 281 -13.66 -11.53 3.03
CA SER A 281 -13.65 -11.82 1.59
C SER A 281 -15.03 -12.15 0.98
N GLY A 282 -16.07 -12.33 1.78
CA GLY A 282 -17.45 -12.49 1.33
C GLY A 282 -18.14 -11.17 0.97
N PHE A 283 -17.49 -10.03 1.19
CA PHE A 283 -18.03 -8.71 0.93
C PHE A 283 -17.12 -7.94 -0.04
N THR A 284 -17.71 -7.04 -0.78
CA THR A 284 -17.00 -6.15 -1.70
C THR A 284 -16.02 -5.26 -0.95
N SER A 285 -14.81 -5.06 -1.50
CA SER A 285 -13.80 -4.18 -0.90
C SER A 285 -14.34 -2.78 -0.65
N GLY A 286 -14.12 -2.26 0.56
CA GLY A 286 -14.52 -0.90 0.93
C GLY A 286 -16.00 -0.72 1.26
N SER A 287 -16.83 -1.79 1.24
CA SER A 287 -18.26 -1.68 1.54
C SER A 287 -18.58 -1.37 3.01
N ILE A 288 -17.65 -1.65 3.91
CA ILE A 288 -17.77 -1.34 5.35
C ILE A 288 -16.46 -0.71 5.81
N SER A 289 -16.55 0.51 6.35
CA SER A 289 -15.43 1.23 6.94
C SER A 289 -15.87 1.96 8.21
N GLY A 290 -14.93 2.33 9.06
CA GLY A 290 -15.20 3.06 10.29
C GLY A 290 -13.93 3.62 10.92
N ASP A 291 -14.12 4.48 11.92
CA ASP A 291 -13.03 5.08 12.68
C ASP A 291 -12.32 4.02 13.53
N GLU A 292 -13.10 3.09 14.08
CA GLU A 292 -12.63 1.92 14.81
C GLU A 292 -13.03 0.65 14.06
N SER A 293 -12.11 -0.30 14.01
CA SER A 293 -12.35 -1.56 13.30
C SER A 293 -11.48 -2.68 13.86
N TRP A 294 -11.98 -3.89 13.75
CA TRP A 294 -11.22 -5.10 13.99
C TRP A 294 -11.66 -6.21 13.06
N CYS A 295 -10.72 -6.89 12.43
CA CYS A 295 -10.99 -8.06 11.62
C CYS A 295 -10.03 -9.21 11.92
N PHE A 296 -10.52 -10.43 11.79
CA PHE A 296 -9.76 -11.65 11.91
C PHE A 296 -10.11 -12.59 10.76
N ARG A 297 -9.10 -13.19 10.15
CA ARG A 297 -9.25 -14.22 9.12
C ARG A 297 -8.31 -15.38 9.40
N GLY A 298 -8.86 -16.59 9.52
CA GLY A 298 -8.13 -17.85 9.50
C GLY A 298 -8.35 -18.57 8.16
N GLN A 299 -7.28 -19.08 7.55
CA GLN A 299 -7.35 -19.78 6.27
C GLN A 299 -6.49 -21.03 6.28
N LEU A 300 -7.06 -22.14 5.84
CA LEU A 300 -6.35 -23.39 5.63
C LEU A 300 -6.21 -23.64 4.11
N ASN A 301 -4.97 -23.69 3.63
CA ASN A 301 -4.66 -23.89 2.22
C ASN A 301 -4.12 -25.31 2.00
N TYR A 302 -4.76 -26.06 1.11
CA TYR A 302 -4.29 -27.36 0.66
C TYR A 302 -3.77 -27.29 -0.77
N LYS A 303 -2.49 -27.63 -0.96
CA LYS A 303 -1.81 -27.63 -2.28
C LYS A 303 -1.65 -29.08 -2.77
N LYS A 304 -2.44 -29.50 -3.74
CA LYS A 304 -2.26 -30.79 -4.42
C LYS A 304 -1.32 -30.58 -5.61
N LYS A 305 -0.21 -31.31 -5.66
CA LYS A 305 0.55 -31.44 -6.91
C LYS A 305 -0.28 -32.27 -7.88
N LEU A 306 -0.65 -31.68 -8.99
CA LEU A 306 -1.26 -32.36 -10.14
C LEU A 306 -0.18 -33.06 -10.95
#